data_d8a107f3e9fb98f18818831be775052f
#
_entry.id   d8a107f3e9fb98f18818831be775052f
#
_cell.length_a   1.000
_cell.length_b   1.000
_cell.length_c   1.000
_cell.angle_alpha   90.00
_cell.angle_beta   90.00
_cell.angle_gamma   90.00
#
_symmetry.space_group_name_H-M   'P 1'
#
loop_
_entity.id
_entity.type
_entity.pdbx_description
1 polymer ?
#
loop_
_entity_poly.entity_id
_entity_poly.type
_entity_poly.pdbx_seq_one_letter_code
_entity_poly.pdbx_strand_id
1 'polypeptide(L)'
;MGSVAHYIEVNAPADQCYAWWRGLTNLPQIMPDVESVTPKDGSTDVTHWKVSGPLGKTVQWDAKIVEDVPGTRIAWATEDSSGLEVKNAGAVRFDDHGGTTGVEVSLQYDPPAGFVGEAVAKIFSDPQSKVEKALEAFKTTIEAGTPGSGTTVKQT
;
A
#
# COMPACT_ATOMS: atom_id res chain seq x y z
N MET A 1 4.66 -19.19 0.21
CA MET A 1 3.94 -17.92 0.19
C MET A 1 4.03 -17.28 1.56
N GLY A 2 4.37 -16.00 1.58
CA GLY A 2 4.43 -15.25 2.82
C GLY A 2 3.24 -14.33 2.96
N SER A 3 2.88 -14.03 4.20
CA SER A 3 1.85 -13.05 4.47
C SER A 3 2.18 -12.30 5.75
N VAL A 4 1.83 -11.02 5.77
CA VAL A 4 1.99 -10.18 6.94
C VAL A 4 0.78 -9.29 7.06
N ALA A 5 0.52 -8.82 8.28
CA ALA A 5 -0.57 -7.88 8.52
C ALA A 5 -0.22 -7.01 9.72
N HIS A 6 -0.73 -5.79 9.70
CA HIS A 6 -0.55 -4.88 10.82
C HIS A 6 -1.75 -3.97 10.91
N TYR A 7 -2.13 -3.62 12.13
CA TYR A 7 -3.29 -2.78 12.43
C TYR A 7 -2.80 -1.53 13.16
N ILE A 8 -3.39 -0.40 12.83
CA ILE A 8 -3.10 0.85 13.53
C ILE A 8 -4.37 1.67 13.62
N GLU A 9 -4.50 2.43 14.70
CA GLU A 9 -5.60 3.37 14.84
C GLU A 9 -5.14 4.77 14.46
N VAL A 10 -5.87 5.45 13.58
CA VAL A 10 -5.50 6.80 13.15
C VAL A 10 -6.61 7.77 13.49
N ASN A 11 -6.24 9.01 13.77
CA ASN A 11 -7.16 10.06 14.13
C ASN A 11 -7.61 10.82 12.88
N ALA A 12 -8.38 10.13 12.04
CA ALA A 12 -8.94 10.68 10.81
C ALA A 12 -10.17 9.86 10.44
N PRO A 13 -11.14 10.48 9.74
CA PRO A 13 -12.33 9.75 9.33
C PRO A 13 -12.04 8.67 8.31
N ALA A 14 -12.87 7.62 8.30
CA ALA A 14 -12.67 6.47 7.42
C ALA A 14 -12.70 6.85 5.95
N ASP A 15 -13.56 7.78 5.56
CA ASP A 15 -13.65 8.18 4.16
C ASP A 15 -12.38 8.91 3.69
N GLN A 16 -11.72 9.65 4.56
CA GLN A 16 -10.44 10.27 4.22
C GLN A 16 -9.33 9.23 4.09
N CYS A 17 -9.32 8.26 4.99
CA CYS A 17 -8.37 7.17 4.91
C CYS A 17 -8.55 6.39 3.61
N TYR A 18 -9.78 6.06 3.30
CA TYR A 18 -10.10 5.34 2.07
C TYR A 18 -9.66 6.14 0.83
N ALA A 19 -9.97 7.43 0.79
CA ALA A 19 -9.62 8.26 -0.35
C ALA A 19 -8.11 8.31 -0.55
N TRP A 20 -7.35 8.37 0.53
CA TRP A 20 -5.90 8.40 0.44
C TRP A 20 -5.35 7.11 -0.17
N TRP A 21 -5.93 5.98 0.20
CA TRP A 21 -5.46 4.67 -0.25
C TRP A 21 -5.99 4.27 -1.62
N ARG A 22 -7.13 4.82 -2.04
CA ARG A 22 -7.89 4.25 -3.17
C ARG A 22 -7.11 4.17 -4.48
N GLY A 23 -6.33 5.16 -4.78
CA GLY A 23 -5.58 5.14 -6.04
C GLY A 23 -4.28 4.36 -5.97
N LEU A 24 -3.82 4.02 -4.76
CA LEU A 24 -2.55 3.39 -4.51
C LEU A 24 -1.35 4.26 -4.93
N THR A 25 -1.59 5.38 -5.57
CA THR A 25 -0.52 6.24 -6.10
C THR A 25 0.21 7.02 -5.02
N ASN A 26 -0.34 7.04 -3.80
CA ASN A 26 0.31 7.69 -2.67
C ASN A 26 1.29 6.80 -1.93
N LEU A 27 1.34 5.51 -2.28
CA LEU A 27 2.16 4.56 -1.54
C LEU A 27 3.65 4.91 -1.46
N PRO A 28 4.26 5.53 -2.49
CA PRO A 28 5.66 5.92 -2.34
C PRO A 28 5.93 6.86 -1.19
N GLN A 29 4.91 7.57 -0.70
CA GLN A 29 5.08 8.48 0.43
C GLN A 29 5.29 7.74 1.75
N ILE A 30 4.82 6.50 1.85
CA ILE A 30 4.92 5.74 3.09
C ILE A 30 5.77 4.47 2.95
N MET A 31 6.10 4.07 1.74
CA MET A 31 6.92 2.89 1.47
C MET A 31 8.13 3.31 0.64
N PRO A 32 9.28 3.53 1.29
CA PRO A 32 10.44 4.07 0.56
C PRO A 32 10.94 3.18 -0.57
N ASP A 33 10.72 1.87 -0.47
CA ASP A 33 11.16 0.96 -1.53
C ASP A 33 10.29 1.05 -2.78
N VAL A 34 9.09 1.61 -2.66
CA VAL A 34 8.19 1.79 -3.81
C VAL A 34 8.57 3.12 -4.47
N GLU A 35 9.16 3.04 -5.65
CA GLU A 35 9.60 4.24 -6.36
C GLU A 35 8.43 5.00 -6.95
N SER A 36 7.48 4.28 -7.56
CA SER A 36 6.30 4.90 -8.13
C SER A 36 5.16 3.91 -8.28
N VAL A 37 3.96 4.41 -8.19
CA VAL A 37 2.74 3.70 -8.54
C VAL A 37 1.93 4.66 -9.38
N THR A 38 1.68 4.29 -10.64
CA THR A 38 0.99 5.18 -11.57
C THR A 38 -0.16 4.45 -12.24
N PRO A 39 -1.24 5.16 -12.56
CA PRO A 39 -2.34 4.53 -13.33
C PRO A 39 -1.82 4.04 -14.67
N LYS A 40 -2.19 2.83 -15.03
CA LYS A 40 -1.79 2.28 -16.32
C LYS A 40 -2.80 2.73 -17.37
N ASP A 41 -2.29 3.41 -18.39
CA ASP A 41 -3.13 3.87 -19.51
C ASP A 41 -4.37 4.65 -19.05
N GLY A 42 -4.23 5.42 -17.97
CA GLY A 42 -5.34 6.21 -17.45
C GLY A 42 -6.40 5.41 -16.70
N SER A 43 -6.14 4.14 -16.45
CA SER A 43 -7.09 3.29 -15.73
C SER A 43 -7.22 3.71 -14.27
N THR A 44 -8.43 3.56 -13.73
CA THR A 44 -8.63 3.75 -12.29
C THR A 44 -8.45 2.46 -11.51
N ASP A 45 -8.35 1.32 -12.20
CA ASP A 45 -8.30 0.02 -11.56
C ASP A 45 -6.96 -0.67 -11.68
N VAL A 46 -6.16 -0.30 -12.67
CA VAL A 46 -4.86 -0.95 -12.90
C VAL A 46 -3.76 0.07 -12.71
N THR A 47 -2.77 -0.30 -11.90
CA THR A 47 -1.62 0.56 -11.63
C THR A 47 -0.34 -0.16 -12.00
N HIS A 48 0.66 0.63 -12.41
CA HIS A 48 1.99 0.13 -12.71
C HIS A 48 2.91 0.50 -11.57
N TRP A 49 3.60 -0.49 -11.02
CA TRP A 49 4.43 -0.34 -9.83
C TRP A 49 5.90 -0.49 -10.20
N LYS A 50 6.72 0.38 -9.65
CA LYS A 50 8.18 0.27 -9.72
C LYS A 50 8.70 0.23 -8.30
N VAL A 51 9.44 -0.82 -7.98
CA VAL A 51 9.95 -1.04 -6.63
C VAL A 51 11.46 -1.25 -6.72
N SER A 52 12.18 -0.61 -5.81
CA SER A 52 13.63 -0.71 -5.75
C SER A 52 14.07 -2.10 -5.32
N GLY A 53 14.96 -2.69 -6.08
CA GLY A 53 15.61 -3.94 -5.71
C GLY A 53 17.08 -3.71 -5.38
N PRO A 54 17.81 -4.78 -5.10
CA PRO A 54 19.24 -4.67 -4.78
C PRO A 54 20.05 -4.22 -5.99
N LEU A 55 21.18 -3.61 -5.71
CA LEU A 55 22.14 -3.18 -6.73
C LEU A 55 21.54 -2.17 -7.72
N GLY A 56 20.58 -1.38 -7.25
CA GLY A 56 19.97 -0.36 -8.10
C GLY A 56 19.00 -0.89 -9.13
N LYS A 57 18.70 -2.17 -9.10
CA LYS A 57 17.75 -2.73 -10.05
C LYS A 57 16.33 -2.43 -9.63
N THR A 58 15.46 -2.23 -10.59
CA THR A 58 14.05 -1.96 -10.36
C THR A 58 13.23 -3.16 -10.78
N VAL A 59 12.28 -3.56 -9.93
CA VAL A 59 11.31 -4.59 -10.27
C VAL A 59 9.99 -3.91 -10.55
N GLN A 60 9.32 -4.31 -11.62
CA GLN A 60 8.08 -3.68 -12.06
C GLN A 60 6.99 -4.72 -12.24
N TRP A 61 5.77 -4.32 -11.96
CA TRP A 61 4.60 -5.15 -12.23
C TRP A 61 3.36 -4.28 -12.33
N ASP A 62 2.30 -4.87 -12.85
CA ASP A 62 0.98 -4.25 -12.87
C ASP A 62 0.10 -4.91 -11.82
N ALA A 63 -0.69 -4.12 -11.12
CA ALA A 63 -1.64 -4.61 -10.15
C ALA A 63 -3.02 -4.09 -10.48
N LYS A 64 -4.02 -4.90 -10.19
CA LYS A 64 -5.41 -4.55 -10.43
C LYS A 64 -6.17 -4.54 -9.13
N ILE A 65 -7.06 -3.57 -8.99
CA ILE A 65 -8.00 -3.56 -7.87
C ILE A 65 -8.97 -4.71 -8.08
N VAL A 66 -9.03 -5.61 -7.12
CA VAL A 66 -9.91 -6.79 -7.20
C VAL A 66 -11.08 -6.68 -6.24
N GLU A 67 -11.01 -5.75 -5.29
CA GLU A 67 -12.12 -5.48 -4.39
C GLU A 67 -12.08 -4.01 -4.01
N ASP A 68 -13.22 -3.36 -4.05
CA ASP A 68 -13.33 -1.94 -3.71
C ASP A 68 -14.67 -1.71 -3.05
N VAL A 69 -14.66 -1.60 -1.73
CA VAL A 69 -15.86 -1.27 -0.97
C VAL A 69 -15.60 0.11 -0.36
N PRO A 70 -16.22 1.15 -0.89
CA PRO A 70 -15.92 2.53 -0.45
C PRO A 70 -16.00 2.70 1.05
N GLY A 71 -14.98 3.32 1.60
CA GLY A 71 -14.90 3.60 3.04
C GLY A 71 -14.58 2.39 3.89
N THR A 72 -14.46 1.19 3.30
CA THR A 72 -14.35 -0.04 4.07
C THR A 72 -13.14 -0.88 3.68
N ARG A 73 -12.94 -1.13 2.38
CA ARG A 73 -11.90 -2.08 1.99
C ARG A 73 -11.45 -1.86 0.55
N ILE A 74 -10.16 -1.98 0.35
CA ILE A 74 -9.55 -2.01 -0.98
C ILE A 74 -8.62 -3.21 -1.03
N ALA A 75 -8.72 -3.99 -2.11
CA ALA A 75 -7.80 -5.12 -2.31
C ALA A 75 -7.26 -5.07 -3.73
N TRP A 76 -6.02 -5.47 -3.88
CA TRP A 76 -5.34 -5.47 -5.18
C TRP A 76 -4.49 -6.73 -5.32
N ALA A 77 -4.20 -7.09 -6.57
CA ALA A 77 -3.37 -8.25 -6.86
C ALA A 77 -2.62 -8.01 -8.15
N THR A 78 -1.46 -8.63 -8.29
CA THR A 78 -0.70 -8.53 -9.55
C THR A 78 -1.51 -9.14 -10.68
N GLU A 79 -1.41 -8.50 -11.85
CA GLU A 79 -2.04 -9.01 -13.05
C GLU A 79 -1.16 -10.04 -13.70
N ASP A 80 -1.77 -11.11 -14.22
CA ASP A 80 -1.02 -12.16 -14.88
C ASP A 80 -0.32 -11.66 -16.13
N SER A 81 -0.85 -10.62 -16.75
CA SER A 81 -0.29 -10.08 -17.98
C SER A 81 0.90 -9.17 -17.76
N SER A 82 1.33 -8.98 -16.53
CA SER A 82 2.41 -8.05 -16.22
C SER A 82 3.75 -8.48 -16.80
N GLY A 83 3.88 -9.74 -17.18
CA GLY A 83 5.12 -10.25 -17.73
C GLY A 83 6.18 -10.59 -16.73
N LEU A 84 5.92 -10.36 -15.46
CA LEU A 84 6.82 -10.70 -14.37
C LEU A 84 6.23 -11.85 -13.57
N GLU A 85 7.13 -12.63 -12.99
CA GLU A 85 6.69 -13.75 -12.18
C GLU A 85 6.56 -13.41 -10.70
N VAL A 86 6.68 -12.14 -10.37
CA VAL A 86 6.45 -11.67 -9.00
C VAL A 86 4.94 -11.61 -8.78
N LYS A 87 4.47 -12.36 -7.82
CA LYS A 87 3.05 -12.36 -7.47
C LYS A 87 2.88 -11.81 -6.08
N ASN A 88 2.04 -10.82 -5.97
CA ASN A 88 1.70 -10.28 -4.65
C ASN A 88 0.27 -9.80 -4.67
N ALA A 89 -0.28 -9.68 -3.49
CA ALA A 89 -1.61 -9.16 -3.30
C ALA A 89 -1.62 -8.39 -1.98
N GLY A 90 -2.51 -7.43 -1.89
CA GLY A 90 -2.63 -6.67 -0.68
C GLY A 90 -4.06 -6.23 -0.46
N ALA A 91 -4.35 -5.87 0.78
CA ALA A 91 -5.65 -5.31 1.13
C ALA A 91 -5.46 -4.33 2.26
N VAL A 92 -6.30 -3.31 2.26
CA VAL A 92 -6.40 -2.39 3.39
C VAL A 92 -7.86 -2.32 3.79
N ARG A 93 -8.11 -2.46 5.08
CA ARG A 93 -9.45 -2.40 5.64
C ARG A 93 -9.55 -1.21 6.59
N PHE A 94 -10.69 -0.56 6.54
CA PHE A 94 -10.96 0.61 7.38
C PHE A 94 -12.14 0.32 8.28
N ASP A 95 -11.92 0.42 9.59
CA ASP A 95 -12.98 0.26 10.59
C ASP A 95 -13.32 1.64 11.14
N ASP A 96 -14.52 2.12 10.86
CA ASP A 96 -14.96 3.45 11.27
C ASP A 96 -15.31 3.44 12.76
N HIS A 97 -14.59 4.22 13.55
CA HIS A 97 -14.81 4.32 14.99
C HIS A 97 -15.34 5.69 15.40
N GLY A 98 -16.00 6.39 14.47
CA GLY A 98 -16.67 7.65 14.80
C GLY A 98 -15.75 8.85 14.91
N GLY A 99 -14.84 9.01 13.99
CA GLY A 99 -13.87 10.12 13.97
C GLY A 99 -12.46 9.62 13.97
N THR A 100 -12.24 8.41 14.44
CA THR A 100 -10.98 7.69 14.25
C THR A 100 -11.26 6.49 13.40
N THR A 101 -10.20 5.89 12.86
CA THR A 101 -10.33 4.75 11.96
C THR A 101 -9.28 3.71 12.31
N GLY A 102 -9.72 2.47 12.46
CA GLY A 102 -8.79 1.36 12.50
C GLY A 102 -8.39 1.00 11.09
N VAL A 103 -7.10 0.92 10.82
CA VAL A 103 -6.58 0.61 9.49
C VAL A 103 -5.74 -0.64 9.58
N GLU A 104 -6.13 -1.67 8.85
CA GLU A 104 -5.36 -2.90 8.79
C GLU A 104 -4.90 -3.13 7.37
N VAL A 105 -3.59 -3.30 7.20
CA VAL A 105 -2.99 -3.65 5.92
C VAL A 105 -2.52 -5.08 6.01
N SER A 106 -2.86 -5.87 5.00
CA SER A 106 -2.34 -7.23 4.87
C SER A 106 -1.70 -7.37 3.50
N LEU A 107 -0.55 -8.04 3.46
CA LEU A 107 0.17 -8.28 2.24
C LEU A 107 0.44 -9.78 2.11
N GLN A 108 0.28 -10.29 0.91
CA GLN A 108 0.64 -11.67 0.57
C GLN A 108 1.60 -11.60 -0.60
N TYR A 109 2.62 -12.43 -0.56
CA TYR A 109 3.62 -12.44 -1.61
C TYR A 109 4.08 -13.85 -1.87
N ASP A 110 4.43 -14.12 -3.12
CA ASP A 110 4.84 -15.43 -3.58
C ASP A 110 6.00 -15.23 -4.57
N PRO A 111 7.24 -15.13 -4.06
CA PRO A 111 8.38 -14.92 -4.95
C PRO A 111 8.53 -16.08 -5.90
N PRO A 112 9.01 -15.84 -7.14
CA PRO A 112 9.22 -16.92 -8.08
C PRO A 112 10.24 -17.90 -7.53
N ALA A 113 9.99 -19.18 -7.76
CA ALA A 113 10.86 -20.22 -7.26
C ALA A 113 12.21 -20.12 -7.95
N GLY A 114 13.22 -20.01 -7.13
CA GLY A 114 14.59 -20.22 -7.55
C GLY A 114 15.25 -19.11 -8.27
N PHE A 115 14.74 -18.32 -8.97
CA PHE A 115 15.41 -17.55 -9.92
C PHE A 115 15.67 -16.13 -9.49
N VAL A 116 15.10 -15.20 -9.99
CA VAL A 116 15.32 -13.83 -9.57
C VAL A 116 15.07 -13.68 -8.09
N GLY A 117 15.03 -14.85 -7.48
CA GLY A 117 14.72 -14.98 -6.08
C GLY A 117 15.51 -14.04 -5.22
N GLU A 118 16.77 -13.86 -5.53
CA GLU A 118 17.61 -13.01 -4.69
C GLU A 118 17.11 -11.55 -4.70
N ALA A 119 16.85 -11.02 -5.89
CA ALA A 119 16.38 -9.66 -6.00
C ALA A 119 14.97 -9.51 -5.40
N VAL A 120 14.10 -10.48 -5.68
CA VAL A 120 12.74 -10.45 -5.18
C VAL A 120 12.71 -10.64 -3.67
N ALA A 121 13.53 -11.57 -3.16
CA ALA A 121 13.59 -11.80 -1.73
C ALA A 121 14.05 -10.54 -0.98
N LYS A 122 14.92 -9.75 -1.57
CA LYS A 122 15.38 -8.53 -0.96
C LYS A 122 14.26 -7.50 -0.84
N ILE A 123 13.40 -7.43 -1.86
CA ILE A 123 12.24 -6.54 -1.83
C ILE A 123 11.30 -6.91 -0.70
N PHE A 124 11.12 -8.22 -0.50
CA PHE A 124 10.20 -8.72 0.51
C PHE A 124 10.90 -9.10 1.81
N SER A 125 12.16 -8.68 2.00
CA SER A 125 12.85 -8.95 3.25
C SER A 125 12.22 -8.12 4.36
N ASP A 126 12.04 -8.73 5.52
CA ASP A 126 11.46 -8.09 6.70
C ASP A 126 10.14 -7.37 6.37
N PRO A 127 9.19 -8.07 5.73
CA PRO A 127 7.95 -7.41 5.31
C PRO A 127 7.11 -6.92 6.48
N GLN A 128 7.16 -7.59 7.63
CA GLN A 128 6.41 -7.15 8.79
C GLN A 128 6.86 -5.76 9.25
N SER A 129 8.16 -5.54 9.35
CA SER A 129 8.68 -4.24 9.74
C SER A 129 8.32 -3.16 8.72
N LYS A 130 8.36 -3.50 7.44
CA LYS A 130 8.01 -2.54 6.39
C LYS A 130 6.56 -2.12 6.46
N VAL A 131 5.65 -3.07 6.72
CA VAL A 131 4.24 -2.76 6.87
C VAL A 131 4.00 -1.91 8.11
N GLU A 132 4.65 -2.23 9.23
CA GLU A 132 4.51 -1.45 10.44
C GLU A 132 4.96 -0.01 10.23
N LYS A 133 6.12 0.18 9.61
CA LYS A 133 6.64 1.52 9.35
C LYS A 133 5.77 2.27 8.35
N ALA A 134 5.23 1.57 7.37
CA ALA A 134 4.34 2.20 6.38
C ALA A 134 3.09 2.72 7.05
N LEU A 135 2.49 1.94 7.94
CA LEU A 135 1.28 2.40 8.63
C LEU A 135 1.56 3.53 9.59
N GLU A 136 2.71 3.51 10.27
CA GLU A 136 3.09 4.64 11.12
C GLU A 136 3.29 5.91 10.30
N ALA A 137 3.89 5.79 9.12
CA ALA A 137 4.06 6.92 8.23
C ALA A 137 2.72 7.40 7.69
N PHE A 138 1.82 6.47 7.38
CA PHE A 138 0.48 6.83 6.95
C PHE A 138 -0.26 7.59 8.05
N LYS A 139 -0.19 7.10 9.28
CA LYS A 139 -0.82 7.77 10.41
C LYS A 139 -0.32 9.21 10.54
N THR A 140 0.98 9.39 10.50
CA THR A 140 1.56 10.73 10.58
C THR A 140 1.08 11.61 9.44
N THR A 141 1.04 11.07 8.23
CA THR A 141 0.66 11.82 7.04
C THR A 141 -0.80 12.22 7.06
N ILE A 142 -1.69 11.27 7.36
CA ILE A 142 -3.13 11.55 7.31
C ILE A 142 -3.56 12.45 8.45
N GLU A 143 -2.97 12.30 9.62
CA GLU A 143 -3.32 13.14 10.75
C GLU A 143 -2.82 14.57 10.56
N ALA A 144 -1.65 14.74 9.98
CA ALA A 144 -1.10 16.06 9.71
C ALA A 144 -1.90 16.80 8.64
N GLY A 145 -2.44 16.07 7.68
CA GLY A 145 -3.16 16.67 6.57
C GLY A 145 -4.67 16.74 6.75
N THR A 146 -5.19 16.29 7.89
CA THR A 146 -6.64 16.21 8.07
C THR A 146 -7.21 17.59 8.41
N PRO A 147 -8.04 18.17 7.53
CA PRO A 147 -8.67 19.45 7.84
C PRO A 147 -9.65 19.29 8.98
N GLY A 148 -9.68 20.25 9.85
CA GLY A 148 -10.63 20.24 10.94
C GLY A 148 -10.26 19.33 12.08
N SER A 149 -9.21 18.63 11.96
CA SER A 149 -8.75 17.94 13.14
C SER A 149 -7.82 18.92 13.84
N GLY A 150 -8.24 19.43 14.52
CA GLY A 150 -7.51 20.42 15.09
C GLY A 150 -6.79 21.33 14.20
N THR A 151 -6.98 21.14 13.40
CA THR A 151 -6.65 21.66 13.18
C THR A 151 -6.33 21.95 12.93
N THR A 152 -6.20 22.41 12.76
CA THR A 152 -5.96 22.72 12.52
C THR A 152 -5.40 22.69 12.59
N VAL A 153 -5.11 23.04 12.73
CA VAL A 153 -4.72 23.05 12.83
C VAL A 153 -4.13 22.93 12.83
N LYS A 154 -3.82 23.09 12.89
CA LYS A 154 -3.37 23.06 13.01
C LYS A 154 -3.03 22.97 12.67
N GLN A 155 -3.04 23.23 12.48
CA GLN A 155 -2.89 23.17 12.29
C GLN A 155 -2.52 23.08 12.27
N THR A 156 -2.26 23.42 12.18
CA THR A 156 -1.92 23.49 12.41
C THR A 156 -1.64 23.40 12.63
#